data_090f9bc4055ff03d1bbd35fbe783db1f
#
_entry.id   090f9bc4055ff03d1bbd35fbe783db1f
#
_cell.length_a   1.000
_cell.length_b   1.000
_cell.length_c   1.000
_cell.angle_alpha   90.00
_cell.angle_beta   90.00
_cell.angle_gamma   90.00
#
_symmetry.space_group_name_H-M   'P 1'
#
loop_
_entity.id
_entity.type
_entity.pdbx_description
1 polymer ?
#
loop_
_entity_poly.entity_id
_entity_poly.type
_entity_poly.pdbx_seq_one_letter_code
_entity_poly.pdbx_strand_id
1 'polypeptide(L)'
;MASTRNPSVVVYHAPGCHLCERALAQVRALRAELGFELREVDISGDPALEAAHREWLPVVEIDGRRRFTYHLQLDAFRRAVAQAAALE
;
A
#
# COMPACT_ATOMS: atom_id res chain seq x y z
N MET A 1 16.75 7.37 -22.96
CA MET A 1 15.31 7.32 -22.79
C MET A 1 14.97 6.92 -21.37
N ALA A 2 14.32 7.78 -20.65
CA ALA A 2 13.97 7.47 -19.27
C ALA A 2 12.79 6.51 -19.28
N SER A 3 12.95 5.38 -18.64
CA SER A 3 11.83 4.46 -18.46
C SER A 3 11.28 4.65 -17.07
N THR A 4 9.99 4.86 -16.99
CA THR A 4 9.31 4.89 -15.70
C THR A 4 9.08 3.46 -15.27
N ARG A 5 9.50 3.15 -14.06
CA ARG A 5 9.21 1.85 -13.48
C ARG A 5 7.84 1.89 -12.80
N ASN A 6 7.22 0.74 -12.68
CA ASN A 6 5.98 0.60 -11.93
C ASN A 6 6.31 0.28 -10.48
N PRO A 7 6.07 1.21 -9.56
CA PRO A 7 6.32 0.91 -8.14
C PRO A 7 5.46 -0.24 -7.65
N SER A 8 5.94 -0.92 -6.63
CA SER A 8 5.22 -2.02 -6.00
C SER A 8 4.54 -1.49 -4.74
N VAL A 9 3.22 -1.63 -4.67
CA VAL A 9 2.44 -1.22 -3.51
C VAL A 9 1.87 -2.46 -2.87
N VAL A 10 2.09 -2.62 -1.57
CA VAL A 10 1.55 -3.73 -0.79
C VAL A 10 0.67 -3.15 0.32
N VAL A 11 -0.54 -3.67 0.43
CA VAL A 11 -1.45 -3.28 1.51
C VAL A 11 -1.68 -4.50 2.39
N TYR A 12 -1.25 -4.41 3.64
CA TYR A 12 -1.52 -5.44 4.64
C TYR A 12 -2.85 -5.12 5.32
N HIS A 13 -3.70 -6.11 5.41
CA HIS A 13 -5.07 -5.94 5.93
C HIS A 13 -5.53 -7.19 6.67
N ALA A 14 -6.72 -7.10 7.28
CA ALA A 14 -7.33 -8.25 7.95
C ALA A 14 -8.86 -8.11 7.87
N PRO A 15 -9.58 -9.23 8.00
CA PRO A 15 -11.04 -9.19 8.03
C PRO A 15 -11.56 -8.33 9.18
N GLY A 16 -12.66 -7.63 8.95
CA GLY A 16 -13.29 -6.82 9.98
C GLY A 16 -12.61 -5.49 10.26
N CYS A 17 -11.62 -5.13 9.46
CA CYS A 17 -10.89 -3.87 9.64
C CYS A 17 -11.47 -2.82 8.69
N HIS A 18 -12.29 -1.90 9.25
CA HIS A 18 -12.93 -0.87 8.42
C HIS A 18 -11.93 0.07 7.78
N LEU A 19 -10.86 0.43 8.49
CA LEU A 19 -9.82 1.28 7.91
C LEU A 19 -9.12 0.57 6.76
N CYS A 20 -8.94 -0.74 6.88
CA CYS A 20 -8.35 -1.54 5.81
C CYS A 20 -9.23 -1.53 4.57
N GLU A 21 -10.54 -1.73 4.76
CA GLU A 21 -11.48 -1.72 3.63
C GLU A 21 -11.45 -0.39 2.90
N ARG A 22 -11.39 0.70 3.66
CA ARG A 22 -11.33 2.03 3.08
C ARG A 22 -10.03 2.23 2.29
N ALA A 23 -8.90 1.86 2.89
CA ALA A 23 -7.61 2.01 2.23
C ALA A 23 -7.53 1.16 0.96
N LEU A 24 -8.04 -0.07 1.00
CA LEU A 24 -8.06 -0.94 -0.17
C LEU A 24 -8.87 -0.32 -1.31
N ALA A 25 -10.05 0.22 -0.99
CA ALA A 25 -10.88 0.86 -2.01
C ALA A 25 -10.14 2.04 -2.65
N GLN A 26 -9.48 2.85 -1.84
CA GLN A 26 -8.73 4.01 -2.33
C GLN A 26 -7.55 3.60 -3.21
N VAL A 27 -6.78 2.60 -2.75
CA VAL A 27 -5.60 2.14 -3.50
C VAL A 27 -6.01 1.49 -4.82
N ARG A 28 -7.07 0.69 -4.81
CA ARG A 28 -7.56 0.05 -6.03
C ARG A 28 -7.99 1.10 -7.06
N ALA A 29 -8.67 2.14 -6.61
CA ALA A 29 -9.10 3.21 -7.51
C ALA A 29 -7.90 3.94 -8.10
N LEU A 30 -6.89 4.22 -7.28
CA LEU A 30 -5.70 4.94 -7.73
C LEU A 30 -4.79 4.10 -8.62
N ARG A 31 -4.87 2.78 -8.51
CA ARG A 31 -4.04 1.90 -9.33
C ARG A 31 -4.27 2.12 -10.81
N ALA A 32 -5.52 2.24 -11.21
CA ALA A 32 -5.85 2.46 -12.61
C ALA A 32 -5.30 3.79 -13.11
N GLU A 33 -5.27 4.78 -12.25
CA GLU A 33 -4.81 6.12 -12.59
C GLU A 33 -3.29 6.23 -12.59
N LEU A 34 -2.64 5.66 -11.59
CA LEU A 34 -1.21 5.86 -11.35
C LEU A 34 -0.31 4.75 -11.91
N GLY A 35 -0.87 3.57 -12.16
CA GLY A 35 -0.14 2.51 -12.84
C GLY A 35 0.89 1.77 -12.00
N PHE A 36 0.64 1.58 -10.72
CA PHE A 36 1.54 0.78 -9.87
C PHE A 36 1.07 -0.68 -9.80
N GLU A 37 1.97 -1.56 -9.37
CA GLU A 37 1.63 -2.95 -9.08
C GLU A 37 1.06 -3.02 -7.68
N LEU A 38 0.03 -3.81 -7.49
CA LEU A 38 -0.66 -3.90 -6.21
C LEU A 38 -0.73 -5.33 -5.72
N ARG A 39 -0.32 -5.54 -4.47
CA ARG A 39 -0.56 -6.78 -3.74
C ARG A 39 -1.36 -6.46 -2.49
N GLU A 40 -2.40 -7.24 -2.26
CA GLU A 40 -3.22 -7.15 -1.06
C GLU A 40 -2.93 -8.38 -0.23
N VAL A 41 -2.46 -8.20 0.99
CA VAL A 41 -1.99 -9.30 1.83
C VAL A 41 -2.84 -9.35 3.10
N ASP A 42 -3.62 -10.41 3.24
CA ASP A 42 -4.37 -10.69 4.47
C ASP A 42 -3.40 -11.31 5.46
N ILE A 43 -3.21 -10.65 6.61
CA ILE A 43 -2.26 -11.11 7.61
C ILE A 43 -2.80 -12.23 8.50
N SER A 44 -4.10 -12.54 8.39
CA SER A 44 -4.75 -13.52 9.27
C SER A 44 -4.13 -14.88 9.08
N GLY A 45 -3.80 -15.53 10.19
CA GLY A 45 -3.25 -16.88 10.16
C GLY A 45 -1.75 -16.97 9.92
N ASP A 46 -1.07 -15.83 9.72
CA ASP A 46 0.37 -15.81 9.57
C ASP A 46 0.98 -15.11 10.78
N PRO A 47 1.59 -15.85 11.72
CA PRO A 47 2.08 -15.25 12.96
C PRO A 47 3.12 -14.16 12.75
N ALA A 48 3.97 -14.27 11.75
CA ALA A 48 4.99 -13.27 11.49
C ALA A 48 4.35 -11.96 11.00
N LEU A 49 3.40 -12.08 10.09
CA LEU A 49 2.69 -10.90 9.58
C LEU A 49 1.81 -10.28 10.65
N GLU A 50 1.17 -11.10 11.48
CA GLU A 50 0.36 -10.62 12.59
C GLU A 50 1.22 -9.82 13.57
N ALA A 51 2.39 -10.35 13.93
CA ALA A 51 3.28 -9.66 14.86
C ALA A 51 3.79 -8.34 14.27
N ALA A 52 4.05 -8.31 12.98
CA ALA A 52 4.62 -7.12 12.34
C ALA A 52 3.60 -6.02 12.11
N HIS A 53 2.33 -6.39 11.84
CA HIS A 53 1.39 -5.41 11.27
C HIS A 53 0.07 -5.24 12.01
N ARG A 54 -0.34 -6.19 12.87
CA ARG A 54 -1.68 -6.17 13.46
C ARG A 54 -2.06 -4.83 14.10
N GLU A 55 -1.15 -4.23 14.83
CA GLU A 55 -1.42 -3.00 15.55
C GLU A 55 -1.47 -1.76 14.66
N TRP A 56 -1.05 -1.90 13.40
CA TRP A 56 -0.83 -0.76 12.51
C TRP A 56 -1.75 -0.77 11.29
N LEU A 57 -2.67 -1.73 11.20
CA LEU A 57 -3.49 -1.92 10.01
C LEU A 57 -4.37 -0.71 9.67
N PRO A 58 -4.55 -0.40 8.39
CA PRO A 58 -3.82 -0.99 7.27
C PRO A 58 -2.38 -0.49 7.22
N VAL A 59 -1.49 -1.35 6.73
CA VAL A 59 -0.10 -0.96 6.49
C VAL A 59 0.11 -0.91 4.98
N VAL A 60 0.56 0.22 4.48
CA VAL A 60 0.84 0.39 3.05
C VAL A 60 2.33 0.56 2.85
N GLU A 61 2.90 -0.34 2.05
CA GLU A 61 4.31 -0.27 1.69
C GLU A 61 4.46 0.10 0.23
N ILE A 62 5.45 0.93 -0.07
CA ILE A 62 5.81 1.27 -1.43
C ILE A 62 7.26 0.85 -1.61
N ASP A 63 7.51 -0.03 -2.58
CA ASP A 63 8.84 -0.59 -2.85
C ASP A 63 9.49 -1.15 -1.58
N GLY A 64 8.70 -1.87 -0.78
CA GLY A 64 9.18 -2.55 0.41
C GLY A 64 9.34 -1.67 1.64
N ARG A 65 8.95 -0.41 1.57
CA ARG A 65 9.08 0.51 2.70
C ARG A 65 7.71 0.89 3.22
N ARG A 66 7.52 0.80 4.54
CA ARG A 66 6.28 1.23 5.18
C ARG A 66 6.13 2.73 5.03
N ARG A 67 5.04 3.15 4.41
CA ARG A 67 4.80 4.57 4.14
C ARG A 67 3.55 5.09 4.85
N PHE A 68 2.53 4.26 5.03
CA PHE A 68 1.27 4.69 5.65
C PHE A 68 0.75 3.62 6.57
N THR A 69 0.16 4.07 7.69
CA THR A 69 -0.56 3.20 8.62
C THR A 69 -1.87 3.89 8.97
N TYR A 70 -2.88 3.10 9.30
CA TYR A 70 -4.21 3.54 9.71
C TYR A 70 -4.99 4.25 8.61
N HIS A 71 -4.55 5.44 8.22
CA HIS A 71 -5.26 6.24 7.22
C HIS A 71 -4.35 6.52 6.03
N LEU A 72 -4.91 6.34 4.86
CA LEU A 72 -4.19 6.66 3.63
C LEU A 72 -4.52 8.10 3.24
N GLN A 73 -3.49 8.95 3.22
CA GLN A 73 -3.64 10.32 2.77
C GLN A 73 -3.36 10.37 1.28
N LEU A 74 -4.41 10.68 0.51
CA LEU A 74 -4.36 10.51 -0.94
C LEU A 74 -3.28 11.35 -1.61
N ASP A 75 -3.15 12.62 -1.22
CA ASP A 75 -2.14 13.47 -1.84
C ASP A 75 -0.73 12.99 -1.55
N ALA A 76 -0.48 12.58 -0.31
CA ALA A 76 0.83 12.06 0.08
C ALA A 76 1.11 10.73 -0.64
N PHE A 77 0.10 9.90 -0.80
CA PHE A 77 0.25 8.64 -1.51
C PHE A 77 0.59 8.87 -2.97
N ARG A 78 -0.10 9.81 -3.63
CA ARG A 78 0.20 10.15 -5.02
C ARG A 78 1.63 10.61 -5.19
N ARG A 79 2.10 11.47 -4.27
CA ARG A 79 3.49 11.94 -4.31
C ARG A 79 4.48 10.82 -4.09
N ALA A 80 4.18 9.92 -3.15
CA ALA A 80 5.08 8.80 -2.86
C ALA A 80 5.21 7.85 -4.05
N VAL A 81 4.09 7.56 -4.71
CA VAL A 81 4.11 6.70 -5.89
C VAL A 81 4.88 7.38 -7.03
N ALA A 82 4.64 8.68 -7.23
CA ALA A 82 5.34 9.42 -8.28
C ALA A 82 6.84 9.45 -8.04
N GLN A 83 7.26 9.64 -6.79
CA GLN A 83 8.68 9.61 -6.45
C GLN A 83 9.30 8.24 -6.68
N ALA A 84 8.59 7.18 -6.29
CA ALA A 84 9.08 5.83 -6.49
C ALA A 84 9.20 5.49 -7.98
N ALA A 85 8.25 5.96 -8.79
CA ALA A 85 8.29 5.73 -10.23
C ALA A 85 9.48 6.45 -10.89
N ALA A 86 9.90 7.58 -10.31
CA ALA A 86 11.00 8.37 -10.87
C ALA A 86 12.38 7.85 -10.44
N LEU A 87 12.45 7.02 -9.41
CA LEU A 87 13.70 6.47 -8.93
C LEU A 87 14.19 5.36 -9.87
N GLU A 88 15.45 5.34 -10.13
CA GLU A 88 16.05 4.33 -10.99
C GLU A 88 17.04 3.47 -10.24
#